data_f9201451aba13cab1c50e125161c26c5
#
_entry.id   f9201451aba13cab1c50e125161c26c5
#
_cell.length_a   1.000
_cell.length_b   1.000
_cell.length_c   1.000
_cell.angle_alpha   90.00
_cell.angle_beta   90.00
_cell.angle_gamma   90.00
#
_symmetry.space_group_name_H-M   'P 1'
#
loop_
_entity.id
_entity.type
_entity.pdbx_description
1 polymer ?
#
loop_
_entity_poly.entity_id
_entity_poly.type
_entity_poly.pdbx_seq_one_letter_code
_entity_poly.pdbx_strand_id
1 'polypeptide(L)'
;MNKQRIIDFWFNELGPEAWYQQSDEVDALITVEFLECLLQVIAGEHADWRVDALGSLAEIIVLDQFSRNIYRNTAQAFSQDPQALSLAQRAIELGFDKKLPSSQAAFIYMPFMHSESKIIHQQAEQLFKGMSNYEFELKHKVIIDRFGRYPHRN
;
A
#
# COMPACT_ATOMS: atom_id res chain seq x y z
N MET A 1 -14.86 -2.38 12.78
CA MET A 1 -13.41 -2.59 12.53
C MET A 1 -12.67 -1.32 12.93
N ASN A 2 -11.59 -1.43 13.66
CA ASN A 2 -10.80 -0.26 14.03
C ASN A 2 -9.40 -0.31 13.37
N LYS A 3 -8.78 0.86 13.26
CA LYS A 3 -7.48 1.01 12.60
C LYS A 3 -6.36 0.20 13.25
N GLN A 4 -6.42 0.05 14.58
CA GLN A 4 -5.39 -0.71 15.30
C GLN A 4 -5.38 -2.19 14.89
N ARG A 5 -6.56 -2.76 14.59
CA ARG A 5 -6.63 -4.15 14.13
C ARG A 5 -5.87 -4.36 12.82
N ILE A 6 -5.94 -3.40 11.90
CA ILE A 6 -5.20 -3.46 10.62
C ILE A 6 -3.70 -3.47 10.89
N ILE A 7 -3.23 -2.58 11.75
CA ILE A 7 -1.81 -2.43 12.09
C ILE A 7 -1.30 -3.70 12.76
N ASP A 8 -2.03 -4.22 13.75
CA ASP A 8 -1.64 -5.42 14.48
C ASP A 8 -1.57 -6.63 13.55
N PHE A 9 -2.55 -6.78 12.67
CA PHE A 9 -2.56 -7.89 11.73
C PHE A 9 -1.37 -7.83 10.77
N TRP A 10 -1.19 -6.69 10.12
CA TRP A 10 -0.18 -6.55 9.07
C TRP A 10 1.25 -6.65 9.61
N PHE A 11 1.54 -5.97 10.71
CA PHE A 11 2.90 -5.87 11.22
C PHE A 11 3.25 -6.93 12.26
N ASN A 12 2.31 -7.37 13.08
CA ASN A 12 2.59 -8.27 14.19
C ASN A 12 2.18 -9.72 13.90
N GLU A 13 1.04 -9.94 13.24
CA GLU A 13 0.57 -11.31 12.96
C GLU A 13 1.15 -11.85 11.66
N LEU A 14 1.19 -11.05 10.57
CA LEU A 14 1.83 -11.47 9.33
C LEU A 14 3.35 -11.25 9.37
N GLY A 15 3.77 -10.01 9.34
CA GLY A 15 5.17 -9.64 9.32
C GLY A 15 5.85 -9.77 7.96
N PRO A 16 7.17 -9.42 7.91
CA PRO A 16 7.89 -9.25 6.63
C PRO A 16 7.95 -10.51 5.75
N GLU A 17 7.98 -11.69 6.33
CA GLU A 17 8.06 -12.93 5.54
C GLU A 17 6.83 -13.12 4.66
N ALA A 18 5.65 -12.70 5.14
CA ALA A 18 4.40 -12.86 4.41
C ALA A 18 4.11 -11.71 3.44
N TRP A 19 4.69 -10.53 3.64
CA TRP A 19 4.36 -9.35 2.83
C TRP A 19 4.71 -9.52 1.35
N TYR A 20 5.80 -10.21 1.04
CA TYR A 20 6.34 -10.30 -0.32
C TYR A 20 6.20 -11.69 -0.91
N GLN A 21 5.55 -12.61 -0.20
CA GLN A 21 5.32 -13.97 -0.64
C GLN A 21 3.83 -14.17 -0.97
N GLN A 22 3.56 -14.67 -2.17
CA GLN A 22 2.20 -15.02 -2.52
C GLN A 22 1.78 -16.29 -1.77
N SER A 23 0.63 -16.25 -1.11
CA SER A 23 0.09 -17.37 -0.34
C SER A 23 -1.43 -17.37 -0.45
N ASP A 24 -1.98 -18.47 -0.96
CA ASP A 24 -3.43 -18.65 -1.05
C ASP A 24 -4.08 -18.65 0.34
N GLU A 25 -3.38 -19.18 1.34
CA GLU A 25 -3.87 -19.21 2.73
C GLU A 25 -3.98 -17.80 3.30
N VAL A 26 -2.96 -16.97 3.10
CA VAL A 26 -2.96 -15.57 3.56
C VAL A 26 -4.03 -14.78 2.83
N ASP A 27 -4.15 -14.96 1.52
CA ASP A 27 -5.17 -14.27 0.72
C ASP A 27 -6.58 -14.62 1.21
N ALA A 28 -6.84 -15.90 1.52
CA ALA A 28 -8.12 -16.33 2.05
C ALA A 28 -8.40 -15.75 3.43
N LEU A 29 -7.40 -15.72 4.30
CA LEU A 29 -7.51 -15.17 5.64
C LEU A 29 -7.85 -13.66 5.58
N ILE A 30 -7.15 -12.91 4.75
CA ILE A 30 -7.40 -11.48 4.57
C ILE A 30 -8.81 -11.26 4.02
N THR A 31 -9.24 -12.06 3.05
CA THR A 31 -10.57 -11.96 2.48
C THR A 31 -11.65 -12.17 3.54
N VAL A 32 -11.53 -13.22 4.34
CA VAL A 32 -12.53 -13.53 5.37
C VAL A 32 -12.62 -12.41 6.41
N GLU A 33 -11.48 -11.90 6.84
CA GLU A 33 -11.47 -10.92 7.94
C GLU A 33 -11.71 -9.48 7.44
N PHE A 34 -11.22 -9.11 6.25
CA PHE A 34 -11.10 -7.70 5.88
C PHE A 34 -11.84 -7.28 4.61
N LEU A 35 -12.54 -8.18 3.91
CA LEU A 35 -13.27 -7.77 2.69
C LEU A 35 -14.30 -6.67 2.99
N GLU A 36 -15.08 -6.84 4.05
CA GLU A 36 -16.08 -5.83 4.41
C GLU A 36 -15.40 -4.50 4.76
N CYS A 37 -14.29 -4.55 5.50
CA CYS A 37 -13.50 -3.37 5.83
C CYS A 37 -12.99 -2.67 4.56
N LEU A 38 -12.48 -3.44 3.59
CA LEU A 38 -12.02 -2.88 2.31
C LEU A 38 -13.16 -2.14 1.61
N LEU A 39 -14.35 -2.74 1.53
CA LEU A 39 -15.49 -2.10 0.88
C LEU A 39 -15.90 -0.81 1.60
N GLN A 40 -15.85 -0.79 2.93
CA GLN A 40 -16.12 0.40 3.72
C GLN A 40 -15.08 1.49 3.47
N VAL A 41 -13.80 1.13 3.43
CA VAL A 41 -12.72 2.09 3.17
C VAL A 41 -12.85 2.68 1.77
N ILE A 42 -13.16 1.85 0.76
CA ILE A 42 -13.42 2.32 -0.61
C ILE A 42 -14.56 3.33 -0.63
N ALA A 43 -15.60 3.08 0.16
CA ALA A 43 -16.76 3.97 0.24
C ALA A 43 -16.51 5.25 1.06
N GLY A 44 -15.33 5.39 1.65
CA GLY A 44 -14.99 6.57 2.45
C GLY A 44 -15.52 6.54 3.87
N GLU A 45 -16.01 5.42 4.35
CA GLU A 45 -16.67 5.31 5.66
C GLU A 45 -15.71 5.37 6.85
N HIS A 46 -14.40 5.24 6.60
CA HIS A 46 -13.36 5.31 7.63
C HIS A 46 -12.44 6.52 7.46
N ALA A 47 -12.96 7.62 6.91
CA ALA A 47 -12.17 8.84 6.72
C ALA A 47 -11.64 9.41 8.04
N ASP A 48 -12.30 9.14 9.15
CA ASP A 48 -11.86 9.57 10.48
C ASP A 48 -10.53 8.93 10.92
N TRP A 49 -10.12 7.82 10.28
CA TRP A 49 -8.81 7.23 10.55
C TRP A 49 -7.65 8.18 10.19
N ARG A 50 -7.88 9.12 9.27
CA ARG A 50 -6.85 10.04 8.76
C ARG A 50 -6.40 11.10 9.76
N VAL A 51 -6.93 11.09 10.98
CA VAL A 51 -6.58 12.09 11.99
C VAL A 51 -5.15 11.91 12.54
N ASP A 52 -4.58 10.72 12.39
CA ASP A 52 -3.21 10.45 12.86
C ASP A 52 -2.43 9.56 11.90
N ALA A 53 -1.13 9.39 12.20
CA ALA A 53 -0.22 8.65 11.34
C ALA A 53 -0.62 7.16 11.21
N LEU A 54 -0.95 6.51 12.31
CA LEU A 54 -1.32 5.09 12.28
C LEU A 54 -2.63 4.86 11.54
N GLY A 55 -3.60 5.74 11.70
CA GLY A 55 -4.87 5.62 10.98
C GLY A 55 -4.72 5.83 9.48
N SER A 56 -3.90 6.80 9.09
CA SER A 56 -3.58 7.01 7.67
C SER A 56 -2.87 5.79 7.08
N LEU A 57 -1.91 5.24 7.81
CA LEU A 57 -1.22 4.02 7.39
C LEU A 57 -2.19 2.85 7.24
N ALA A 58 -3.11 2.66 8.19
CA ALA A 58 -4.09 1.58 8.14
C ALA A 58 -4.97 1.69 6.90
N GLU A 59 -5.46 2.87 6.58
CA GLU A 59 -6.29 3.09 5.41
C GLU A 59 -5.55 2.79 4.12
N ILE A 60 -4.28 3.21 4.04
CA ILE A 60 -3.43 2.94 2.87
C ILE A 60 -3.19 1.44 2.72
N ILE A 61 -2.88 0.73 3.81
CA ILE A 61 -2.65 -0.72 3.76
C ILE A 61 -3.89 -1.44 3.23
N VAL A 62 -5.07 -1.08 3.71
CA VAL A 62 -6.32 -1.68 3.24
C VAL A 62 -6.48 -1.48 1.73
N LEU A 63 -6.31 -0.25 1.25
CA LEU A 63 -6.52 0.07 -0.17
C LEU A 63 -5.43 -0.50 -1.07
N ASP A 64 -4.17 -0.39 -0.66
CA ASP A 64 -3.02 -0.77 -1.50
C ASP A 64 -2.71 -2.25 -1.40
N GLN A 65 -2.66 -2.80 -0.18
CA GLN A 65 -2.20 -4.17 0.05
C GLN A 65 -3.34 -5.17 0.07
N PHE A 66 -4.39 -4.93 0.84
CA PHE A 66 -5.51 -5.90 0.95
C PHE A 66 -6.26 -6.06 -0.37
N SER A 67 -6.35 -5.01 -1.19
CA SER A 67 -6.91 -5.13 -2.53
C SER A 67 -6.15 -6.16 -3.36
N ARG A 68 -4.84 -6.16 -3.28
CA ARG A 68 -4.00 -7.12 -4.00
C ARG A 68 -4.20 -8.55 -3.52
N ASN A 69 -4.35 -8.74 -2.21
CA ASN A 69 -4.60 -10.07 -1.65
C ASN A 69 -6.01 -10.58 -2.00
N ILE A 70 -7.01 -9.73 -1.83
CA ILE A 70 -8.43 -10.13 -1.97
C ILE A 70 -8.80 -10.36 -3.44
N TYR A 71 -8.31 -9.52 -4.34
CA TYR A 71 -8.66 -9.56 -5.76
C TYR A 71 -7.52 -10.06 -6.64
N ARG A 72 -6.62 -10.86 -6.08
CA ARG A 72 -5.45 -11.35 -6.80
C ARG A 72 -5.83 -11.96 -8.15
N ASN A 73 -5.01 -11.68 -9.17
CA ASN A 73 -5.21 -12.14 -10.55
C ASN A 73 -6.42 -11.52 -11.25
N THR A 74 -6.96 -10.42 -10.73
CA THR A 74 -7.99 -9.64 -11.41
C THR A 74 -7.57 -8.18 -11.51
N ALA A 75 -8.17 -7.46 -12.46
CA ALA A 75 -7.92 -6.02 -12.62
C ALA A 75 -8.34 -5.22 -11.37
N GLN A 76 -9.31 -5.73 -10.61
CA GLN A 76 -9.81 -5.07 -9.41
C GLN A 76 -8.74 -4.95 -8.33
N ALA A 77 -7.71 -5.81 -8.35
CA ALA A 77 -6.59 -5.73 -7.42
C ALA A 77 -5.89 -4.37 -7.45
N PHE A 78 -5.97 -3.65 -8.56
CA PHE A 78 -5.30 -2.37 -8.79
C PHE A 78 -6.25 -1.18 -8.84
N SER A 79 -7.56 -1.40 -8.71
CA SER A 79 -8.58 -0.36 -8.88
C SER A 79 -8.46 0.77 -7.87
N GLN A 80 -7.93 0.48 -6.68
CA GLN A 80 -7.83 1.46 -5.61
C GLN A 80 -6.45 2.14 -5.53
N ASP A 81 -5.56 1.84 -6.47
CA ASP A 81 -4.23 2.45 -6.48
C ASP A 81 -4.26 3.99 -6.53
N PRO A 82 -5.11 4.64 -7.36
CA PRO A 82 -5.17 6.11 -7.36
C PRO A 82 -5.62 6.69 -6.01
N GLN A 83 -6.57 6.07 -5.35
CA GLN A 83 -7.04 6.52 -4.04
C GLN A 83 -5.93 6.34 -2.99
N ALA A 84 -5.27 5.19 -3.01
CA ALA A 84 -4.16 4.93 -2.09
C ALA A 84 -3.03 5.94 -2.28
N LEU A 85 -2.68 6.28 -3.53
CA LEU A 85 -1.65 7.27 -3.82
C LEU A 85 -2.04 8.64 -3.27
N SER A 86 -3.28 9.08 -3.47
CA SER A 86 -3.75 10.38 -2.95
C SER A 86 -3.65 10.45 -1.43
N LEU A 87 -4.03 9.37 -0.75
CA LEU A 87 -3.92 9.32 0.71
C LEU A 87 -2.46 9.31 1.17
N ALA A 88 -1.59 8.61 0.45
CA ALA A 88 -0.15 8.59 0.74
C ALA A 88 0.45 9.99 0.59
N GLN A 89 0.11 10.70 -0.47
CA GLN A 89 0.56 12.08 -0.70
C GLN A 89 0.12 13.00 0.43
N ARG A 90 -1.12 12.86 0.87
CA ARG A 90 -1.64 13.67 1.98
C ARG A 90 -0.96 13.34 3.29
N ALA A 91 -0.72 12.06 3.57
CA ALA A 91 -0.02 11.64 4.77
C ALA A 91 1.39 12.24 4.84
N ILE A 92 2.10 12.28 3.72
CA ILE A 92 3.43 12.86 3.61
C ILE A 92 3.37 14.38 3.84
N GLU A 93 2.38 15.08 3.25
CA GLU A 93 2.19 16.50 3.48
C GLU A 93 2.02 16.83 4.97
N LEU A 94 1.31 15.98 5.69
CA LEU A 94 1.06 16.14 7.12
C LEU A 94 2.24 15.70 7.99
N GLY A 95 3.31 15.15 7.38
CA GLY A 95 4.49 14.69 8.09
C GLY A 95 4.28 13.36 8.82
N PHE A 96 3.23 12.62 8.50
CA PHE A 96 2.89 11.37 9.18
C PHE A 96 3.93 10.27 8.95
N ASP A 97 4.56 10.23 7.78
CA ASP A 97 5.61 9.27 7.48
C ASP A 97 6.82 9.43 8.41
N LYS A 98 7.11 10.66 8.83
CA LYS A 98 8.21 10.96 9.74
C LYS A 98 7.92 10.60 11.19
N LYS A 99 6.66 10.32 11.52
CA LYS A 99 6.24 9.93 12.87
C LYS A 99 6.24 8.40 13.05
N LEU A 100 6.56 7.65 12.01
CA LEU A 100 6.50 6.19 12.00
C LEU A 100 7.90 5.60 11.82
N PRO A 101 8.16 4.39 12.35
CA PRO A 101 9.40 3.70 12.04
C PRO A 101 9.47 3.36 10.55
N SER A 102 10.69 3.17 10.04
CA SER A 102 10.92 2.92 8.61
C SER A 102 10.11 1.75 8.06
N SER A 103 9.95 0.68 8.83
CA SER A 103 9.19 -0.49 8.41
C SER A 103 7.71 -0.17 8.15
N GLN A 104 7.15 0.79 8.86
CA GLN A 104 5.78 1.24 8.67
C GLN A 104 5.69 2.35 7.61
N ALA A 105 6.61 3.31 7.64
CA ALA A 105 6.65 4.40 6.64
C ALA A 105 6.76 3.86 5.22
N ALA A 106 7.45 2.72 5.03
CA ALA A 106 7.58 2.08 3.73
C ALA A 106 6.21 1.81 3.09
N PHE A 107 5.19 1.46 3.89
CA PHE A 107 3.86 1.19 3.35
C PHE A 107 3.07 2.46 3.03
N ILE A 108 3.41 3.60 3.61
CA ILE A 108 2.91 4.90 3.12
C ILE A 108 3.50 5.19 1.74
N TYR A 109 4.73 4.77 1.48
CA TYR A 109 5.41 5.01 0.20
C TYR A 109 5.04 4.01 -0.90
N MET A 110 4.53 2.82 -0.55
CA MET A 110 4.20 1.77 -1.54
C MET A 110 3.29 2.26 -2.67
N PRO A 111 2.25 3.08 -2.44
CA PRO A 111 1.44 3.57 -3.55
C PRO A 111 2.23 4.31 -4.62
N PHE A 112 3.34 4.96 -4.26
CA PHE A 112 4.23 5.59 -5.23
C PHE A 112 4.92 4.54 -6.12
N MET A 113 5.40 3.44 -5.51
CA MET A 113 6.02 2.32 -6.25
C MET A 113 5.02 1.67 -7.21
N HIS A 114 3.76 1.60 -6.85
CA HIS A 114 2.72 0.95 -7.64
C HIS A 114 2.16 1.85 -8.75
N SER A 115 2.49 3.13 -8.76
CA SER A 115 2.05 4.06 -9.80
C SER A 115 2.67 3.72 -11.15
N GLU A 116 1.92 4.00 -12.23
CA GLU A 116 2.43 3.86 -13.59
C GLU A 116 2.89 5.20 -14.18
N SER A 117 3.05 6.22 -13.33
CA SER A 117 3.52 7.55 -13.72
C SER A 117 5.03 7.66 -13.58
N LYS A 118 5.72 8.11 -14.63
CA LYS A 118 7.16 8.37 -14.59
C LYS A 118 7.52 9.44 -13.55
N ILE A 119 6.69 10.48 -13.45
CA ILE A 119 6.92 11.57 -12.48
C ILE A 119 6.80 11.05 -11.05
N ILE A 120 5.79 10.22 -10.78
CA ILE A 120 5.62 9.63 -9.44
C ILE A 120 6.79 8.72 -9.08
N HIS A 121 7.36 7.98 -10.05
CA HIS A 121 8.54 7.15 -9.78
C HIS A 121 9.80 7.96 -9.50
N GLN A 122 9.92 9.17 -10.03
CA GLN A 122 11.01 10.07 -9.62
C GLN A 122 10.89 10.42 -8.14
N GLN A 123 9.68 10.64 -7.65
CA GLN A 123 9.43 10.89 -6.22
C GLN A 123 9.64 9.62 -5.39
N ALA A 124 9.17 8.47 -5.89
CA ALA A 124 9.33 7.18 -5.22
C ALA A 124 10.81 6.86 -5.00
N GLU A 125 11.66 7.09 -6.00
CA GLU A 125 13.10 6.85 -5.88
C GLU A 125 13.69 7.62 -4.70
N GLN A 126 13.28 8.87 -4.50
CA GLN A 126 13.75 9.67 -3.38
C GLN A 126 13.18 9.18 -2.04
N LEU A 127 11.89 8.80 -2.01
CA LEU A 127 11.25 8.33 -0.79
C LEU A 127 11.86 7.03 -0.28
N PHE A 128 12.17 6.10 -1.16
CA PHE A 128 12.72 4.80 -0.78
C PHE A 128 14.24 4.81 -0.60
N LYS A 129 14.92 5.90 -0.95
CA LYS A 129 16.37 5.98 -0.85
C LYS A 129 16.83 5.76 0.59
N GLY A 130 17.74 4.78 0.77
CA GLY A 130 18.22 4.40 2.09
C GLY A 130 17.36 3.38 2.81
N MET A 131 16.25 2.97 2.23
CA MET A 131 15.37 1.95 2.81
C MET A 131 15.71 0.56 2.26
N SER A 132 15.33 -0.48 3.00
CA SER A 132 15.65 -1.88 2.62
C SER A 132 15.03 -2.30 1.29
N ASN A 133 13.93 -1.68 0.87
CA ASN A 133 13.25 -2.00 -0.37
C ASN A 133 13.54 -1.03 -1.52
N TYR A 134 14.61 -0.23 -1.40
CA TYR A 134 15.02 0.70 -2.46
C TYR A 134 15.29 -0.01 -3.79
N GLU A 135 15.93 -1.18 -3.75
CA GLU A 135 16.21 -1.96 -4.96
C GLU A 135 14.93 -2.37 -5.69
N PHE A 136 13.86 -2.67 -4.96
CA PHE A 136 12.57 -3.01 -5.57
C PHE A 136 11.98 -1.80 -6.29
N GLU A 137 12.11 -0.60 -5.72
CA GLU A 137 11.65 0.60 -6.40
C GLU A 137 12.42 0.83 -7.70
N LEU A 138 13.75 0.66 -7.69
CA LEU A 138 14.57 0.83 -8.89
C LEU A 138 14.14 -0.14 -10.01
N LYS A 139 13.83 -1.38 -9.66
CA LYS A 139 13.34 -2.37 -10.63
C LYS A 139 11.98 -1.98 -11.22
N HIS A 140 11.08 -1.46 -10.40
CA HIS A 140 9.77 -0.98 -10.86
C HIS A 140 9.93 0.25 -11.75
N LYS A 141 10.79 1.19 -11.35
CA LYS A 141 11.03 2.42 -12.11
C LYS A 141 11.57 2.13 -13.51
N VAL A 142 12.48 1.16 -13.64
CA VAL A 142 13.01 0.75 -14.94
C VAL A 142 11.88 0.33 -15.88
N ILE A 143 10.91 -0.42 -15.39
CA ILE A 143 9.76 -0.88 -16.17
C ILE A 143 8.91 0.31 -16.62
N ILE A 144 8.62 1.23 -15.72
CA ILE A 144 7.80 2.40 -16.03
C ILE A 144 8.53 3.36 -16.98
N ASP A 145 9.83 3.56 -16.79
CA ASP A 145 10.63 4.40 -17.68
C ASP A 145 10.65 3.84 -19.11
N ARG A 146 10.64 2.50 -19.24
CA ARG A 146 10.68 1.84 -20.55
C ARG A 146 9.32 1.73 -21.21
N PHE A 147 8.29 1.31 -20.48
CA PHE A 147 6.98 0.95 -21.03
C PHE A 147 5.86 1.96 -20.71
N GLY A 148 6.02 2.82 -19.72
CA GLY A 148 4.98 3.72 -19.25
C GLY A 148 3.85 3.03 -18.50
N ARG A 149 3.99 1.75 -18.21
CA ARG A 149 2.98 0.93 -17.51
C ARG A 149 3.63 -0.36 -17.01
N TYR A 150 2.89 -1.09 -16.19
CA TYR A 150 3.28 -2.44 -15.76
C TYR A 150 2.61 -3.47 -16.69
N PRO A 151 3.35 -4.06 -17.64
CA PRO A 151 2.75 -4.95 -18.65
C PRO A 151 2.03 -6.16 -18.06
N HIS A 152 2.48 -6.66 -16.90
CA HIS A 152 1.87 -7.84 -16.27
C HIS A 152 0.44 -7.61 -15.77
N ARG A 153 -0.03 -6.35 -15.72
CA ARG A 153 -1.40 -6.02 -15.27
C ARG A 153 -2.46 -6.19 -16.35
N ASN A 154 -2.04 -6.43 -17.56
CA ASN A 154 -2.97 -6.55 -18.70
C ASN A 154 -3.36 -7.98 -18.95
#